data_0c1f3ca17693676e09bf31c80e02e490
#
_entry.id   0c1f3ca17693676e09bf31c80e02e490
#
_cell.length_a   1.000
_cell.length_b   1.000
_cell.length_c   1.000
_cell.angle_alpha   90.00
_cell.angle_beta   90.00
_cell.angle_gamma   90.00
#
_symmetry.space_group_name_H-M   'P 1'
#
loop_
_entity.id
_entity.type
_entity.pdbx_description
1 polymer ?
#
loop_
_entity_poly.entity_id
_entity_poly.type
_entity_poly.pdbx_seq_one_letter_code
_entity_poly.pdbx_strand_id
1 'polypeptide(L)'
;FFFLMIRRPPRSTLFPYTTLFRSGQGTGPQASSAAEVNHPAVQGFVQAFSVYVDTLFVCSATGFMILMTNCYTTFNESTKEVVYNAGQAFTVNQIGPQYTIAGINTLIPGFGGAFVTIALFFFVFTTLMAYYYIAEVNLTYIVKKVTGGKSSKICEYILVLVFLAMIAFGAVKSANLAWKMGDIGVGMMAWLNIIAILVLSNTVMKCFNDYERQLKAGIPTTEITFDPVSLGIKGATFWEEKAAQGNNSDK
;
A
#
# COMPACT_ATOMS: atom_id res chain seq x y z
N PHE A 1 0.89 4.05 -18.01
CA PHE A 1 -0.24 3.32 -18.61
C PHE A 1 -1.12 2.60 -17.56
N PHE A 2 -0.53 2.11 -16.48
CA PHE A 2 -1.26 1.44 -15.41
C PHE A 2 -2.11 2.38 -14.53
N PHE A 3 -1.76 3.66 -14.49
CA PHE A 3 -2.37 4.65 -13.60
C PHE A 3 -3.75 5.18 -14.05
N LEU A 4 -4.12 4.95 -15.30
CA LEU A 4 -5.20 5.71 -15.93
C LEU A 4 -6.42 4.88 -16.35
N MET A 5 -6.44 3.57 -16.08
CA MET A 5 -7.42 2.66 -16.68
C MET A 5 -8.41 1.96 -15.75
N ILE A 6 -8.55 2.35 -14.49
CA ILE A 6 -9.47 1.65 -13.59
C ILE A 6 -10.82 2.36 -13.54
N ARG A 7 -11.87 1.63 -13.97
CA ARG A 7 -13.27 2.01 -13.83
C ARG A 7 -13.66 2.16 -12.36
N ARG A 8 -14.59 3.07 -12.09
CA ARG A 8 -15.18 3.42 -10.79
C ARG A 8 -15.26 2.24 -9.82
N PRO A 9 -14.73 2.36 -8.59
CA PRO A 9 -15.08 1.47 -7.51
C PRO A 9 -16.54 1.71 -7.08
N PRO A 10 -17.23 0.69 -6.53
CA PRO A 10 -18.56 0.88 -5.97
C PRO A 10 -18.53 1.91 -4.83
N ARG A 11 -19.60 2.69 -4.70
CA ARG A 11 -19.77 3.83 -3.79
C ARG A 11 -19.74 3.53 -2.28
N SER A 12 -19.02 2.52 -1.82
CA SER A 12 -18.90 2.20 -0.39
C SER A 12 -17.51 2.53 0.14
N THR A 13 -17.19 3.81 0.28
CA THR A 13 -15.92 4.31 0.79
C THR A 13 -16.03 4.69 2.27
N LEU A 14 -16.17 3.71 3.16
CA LEU A 14 -16.16 3.96 4.61
C LEU A 14 -14.80 3.69 5.27
N PHE A 15 -13.78 3.31 4.48
CA PHE A 15 -12.43 3.13 4.98
C PHE A 15 -11.45 3.96 4.15
N PRO A 16 -10.62 4.80 4.79
CA PRO A 16 -9.52 5.47 4.10
C PRO A 16 -8.50 4.42 3.65
N TYR A 17 -8.48 4.10 2.38
CA TYR A 17 -7.52 3.19 1.75
C TYR A 17 -6.06 3.60 1.96
N THR A 18 -5.82 4.79 2.47
CA THR A 18 -4.50 5.35 2.73
C THR A 18 -3.72 4.63 3.82
N THR A 19 -4.40 4.02 4.80
CA THR A 19 -3.76 3.29 5.91
C THR A 19 -3.35 1.86 5.55
N LEU A 20 -3.82 1.33 4.42
CA LEU A 20 -3.58 -0.07 4.01
C LEU A 20 -2.23 -0.29 3.32
N PHE A 21 -1.52 0.77 2.93
CA PHE A 21 -0.33 0.68 2.06
C PHE A 21 0.88 1.34 2.70
N ARG A 22 1.47 0.67 3.67
CA ARG A 22 2.53 1.22 4.52
C ARG A 22 3.78 1.67 3.79
N SER A 23 4.31 1.00 2.84
CA SER A 23 5.62 1.34 2.28
C SER A 23 5.62 1.67 0.81
N GLY A 24 4.50 1.54 0.15
CA GLY A 24 4.37 1.90 -1.25
C GLY A 24 5.26 1.15 -2.24
N GLN A 25 5.88 0.05 -1.85
CA GLN A 25 6.85 -0.72 -2.64
C GLN A 25 6.29 -1.27 -3.99
N GLY A 26 5.48 -0.45 -4.66
CA GLY A 26 4.78 -0.76 -5.90
C GLY A 26 3.26 -0.93 -5.74
N THR A 27 2.73 -1.01 -4.53
CA THR A 27 1.28 -1.16 -4.27
C THR A 27 0.54 0.16 -4.14
N GLY A 28 1.21 1.24 -3.73
CA GLY A 28 0.62 2.55 -3.57
C GLY A 28 -0.13 3.05 -4.81
N PRO A 29 0.43 2.99 -6.02
CA PRO A 29 -0.27 3.39 -7.24
C PRO A 29 -1.56 2.62 -7.51
N GLN A 30 -1.60 1.35 -7.20
CA GLN A 30 -2.77 0.49 -7.45
C GLN A 30 -3.93 0.84 -6.51
N ALA A 31 -3.62 1.15 -5.26
CA ALA A 31 -4.61 1.64 -4.31
C ALA A 31 -5.08 3.05 -4.65
N SER A 32 -4.15 3.94 -5.01
CA SER A 32 -4.46 5.32 -5.38
C SER A 32 -5.38 5.41 -6.58
N SER A 33 -5.30 4.45 -7.50
CA SER A 33 -6.15 4.41 -8.68
C SER A 33 -7.64 4.21 -8.38
N ALA A 34 -7.97 3.71 -7.19
CA ALA A 34 -9.34 3.54 -6.72
C ALA A 34 -9.93 4.82 -6.10
N ALA A 35 -9.11 5.83 -5.80
CA ALA A 35 -9.56 7.07 -5.17
C ALA A 35 -10.26 7.99 -6.18
N GLU A 36 -11.43 8.50 -5.81
CA GLU A 36 -12.14 9.50 -6.60
C GLU A 36 -11.61 10.89 -6.21
N VAL A 37 -10.83 11.48 -7.11
CA VAL A 37 -10.21 12.81 -6.91
C VAL A 37 -10.47 13.69 -8.13
N ASN A 38 -10.35 15.01 -7.96
CA ASN A 38 -10.51 15.96 -9.07
C ASN A 38 -9.22 16.10 -9.90
N HIS A 39 -8.06 15.87 -9.27
CA HIS A 39 -6.77 15.95 -9.94
C HIS A 39 -5.83 14.85 -9.42
N PRO A 40 -5.12 14.11 -10.29
CA PRO A 40 -4.27 12.98 -9.87
C PRO A 40 -3.12 13.38 -8.94
N ALA A 41 -2.60 14.60 -9.03
CA ALA A 41 -1.55 15.08 -8.13
C ALA A 41 -2.00 15.13 -6.66
N VAL A 42 -3.28 15.41 -6.36
CA VAL A 42 -3.80 15.43 -5.00
C VAL A 42 -3.61 14.08 -4.33
N GLN A 43 -3.98 13.00 -5.03
CA GLN A 43 -3.81 11.65 -4.50
C GLN A 43 -2.33 11.28 -4.35
N GLY A 44 -1.47 11.75 -5.25
CA GLY A 44 -0.02 11.57 -5.14
C GLY A 44 0.54 12.20 -3.86
N PHE A 45 0.12 13.42 -3.52
CA PHE A 45 0.53 14.09 -2.28
C PHE A 45 0.00 13.39 -1.03
N VAL A 46 -1.26 12.96 -1.04
CA VAL A 46 -1.85 12.20 0.08
C VAL A 46 -1.06 10.92 0.34
N GLN A 47 -0.71 10.18 -0.71
CA GLN A 47 0.09 8.97 -0.60
C GLN A 47 1.51 9.25 -0.07
N ALA A 48 2.17 10.26 -0.59
CA ALA A 48 3.50 10.66 -0.12
C ALA A 48 3.45 11.05 1.36
N PHE A 49 2.48 11.87 1.76
CA PHE A 49 2.33 12.31 3.15
C PHE A 49 2.04 11.14 4.10
N SER A 50 1.19 10.19 3.69
CA SER A 50 0.86 9.02 4.51
C SER A 50 2.09 8.15 4.82
N VAL A 51 3.04 8.00 3.88
CA VAL A 51 4.30 7.29 4.12
C VAL A 51 5.15 7.99 5.18
N TYR A 52 5.24 9.31 5.14
CA TYR A 52 5.96 10.07 6.18
C TYR A 52 5.32 9.90 7.55
N VAL A 53 3.99 10.00 7.64
CA VAL A 53 3.28 9.80 8.91
C VAL A 53 3.52 8.39 9.45
N ASP A 54 3.40 7.36 8.63
CA ASP A 54 3.62 5.98 9.06
C ASP A 54 5.06 5.76 9.53
N THR A 55 6.04 6.21 8.77
CA THR A 55 7.46 5.97 9.08
C THR A 55 7.95 6.81 10.27
N LEU A 56 7.68 8.13 10.27
CA LEU A 56 8.21 9.02 11.28
C LEU A 56 7.47 8.95 12.62
N PHE A 57 6.17 8.65 12.61
CA PHE A 57 5.39 8.58 13.85
C PHE A 57 5.19 7.14 14.30
N VAL A 58 4.61 6.27 13.48
CA VAL A 58 4.22 4.93 13.91
C VAL A 58 5.43 4.01 14.10
N CYS A 59 6.29 3.92 13.08
CA CYS A 59 7.46 3.05 13.17
C CYS A 59 8.47 3.56 14.17
N SER A 60 8.73 4.89 14.23
CA SER A 60 9.65 5.48 15.21
C SER A 60 9.13 5.35 16.63
N ALA A 61 7.82 5.54 16.87
CA ALA A 61 7.24 5.36 18.20
C ALA A 61 7.46 3.93 18.71
N THR A 62 7.22 2.92 17.87
CA THR A 62 7.49 1.52 18.23
C THR A 62 8.98 1.26 18.50
N GLY A 63 9.85 1.79 17.62
CA GLY A 63 11.30 1.66 17.78
C GLY A 63 11.81 2.31 19.07
N PHE A 64 11.40 3.54 19.35
CA PHE A 64 11.75 4.24 20.58
C PHE A 64 11.22 3.55 21.83
N MET A 65 10.00 3.03 21.78
CA MET A 65 9.43 2.27 22.90
C MET A 65 10.33 1.06 23.24
N ILE A 66 10.72 0.27 22.26
CA ILE A 66 11.58 -0.91 22.43
C ILE A 66 12.96 -0.50 23.00
N LEU A 67 13.56 0.56 22.45
CA LEU A 67 14.86 1.06 22.91
C LEU A 67 14.80 1.61 24.32
N MET A 68 13.82 2.44 24.65
CA MET A 68 13.69 3.06 25.97
C MET A 68 13.34 2.06 27.07
N THR A 69 12.64 0.99 26.75
CA THR A 69 12.30 -0.08 27.70
C THR A 69 13.40 -1.13 27.85
N ASN A 70 14.47 -1.05 27.06
CA ASN A 70 15.54 -2.05 27.01
C ASN A 70 15.04 -3.49 26.77
N CYS A 71 13.96 -3.64 26.04
CA CYS A 71 13.33 -4.94 25.78
C CYS A 71 13.74 -5.49 24.42
N TYR A 72 15.05 -5.63 24.17
CA TYR A 72 15.55 -6.19 22.92
C TYR A 72 16.86 -6.97 23.11
N THR A 73 17.10 -7.89 22.19
CA THR A 73 18.34 -8.67 22.06
C THR A 73 18.78 -8.64 20.62
N THR A 74 20.03 -8.35 20.36
CA THR A 74 20.59 -8.39 19.00
C THR A 74 21.36 -9.69 18.79
N PHE A 75 21.19 -10.26 17.60
CA PHE A 75 21.80 -11.52 17.19
C PHE A 75 22.74 -11.32 16.00
N ASN A 76 23.80 -12.10 15.95
CA ASN A 76 24.58 -12.22 14.72
C ASN A 76 23.76 -12.94 13.66
N GLU A 77 23.69 -12.36 12.48
CA GLU A 77 22.85 -12.89 11.39
C GLU A 77 23.30 -14.28 10.91
N SER A 78 24.61 -14.52 10.91
CA SER A 78 25.22 -15.75 10.43
C SER A 78 25.22 -16.87 11.47
N THR A 79 25.67 -16.56 12.70
CA THR A 79 25.86 -17.56 13.77
C THR A 79 24.64 -17.74 14.67
N LYS A 80 23.67 -16.80 14.60
CA LYS A 80 22.50 -16.74 15.49
C LYS A 80 22.86 -16.59 16.98
N GLU A 81 24.11 -16.25 17.28
CA GLU A 81 24.56 -15.99 18.64
C GLU A 81 24.13 -14.61 19.12
N VAL A 82 23.90 -14.47 20.42
CA VAL A 82 23.55 -13.20 21.04
C VAL A 82 24.77 -12.29 21.02
N VAL A 83 24.67 -11.17 20.34
CA VAL A 83 25.71 -10.11 20.33
C VAL A 83 25.53 -9.16 21.48
N TYR A 84 24.30 -8.76 21.77
CA TYR A 84 23.99 -7.84 22.84
C TYR A 84 22.60 -8.12 23.40
N ASN A 85 22.48 -8.01 24.74
CA ASN A 85 21.21 -8.12 25.45
C ASN A 85 21.00 -6.87 26.30
N ALA A 86 19.97 -6.09 26.03
CA ALA A 86 19.71 -4.83 26.69
C ALA A 86 19.08 -4.98 28.09
N GLY A 87 18.33 -6.04 28.33
CA GLY A 87 17.65 -6.26 29.62
C GLY A 87 16.94 -7.59 29.68
N GLN A 88 15.98 -7.81 28.82
CA GLN A 88 15.26 -9.08 28.72
C GLN A 88 15.90 -9.96 27.64
N ALA A 89 16.29 -11.19 28.00
CA ALA A 89 16.84 -12.14 27.04
C ALA A 89 15.74 -12.74 26.17
N PHE A 90 15.90 -12.59 24.87
CA PHE A 90 15.04 -13.22 23.88
C PHE A 90 15.79 -14.29 23.11
N THR A 91 15.10 -15.31 22.62
CA THR A 91 15.62 -16.27 21.68
C THR A 91 15.39 -15.81 20.24
N VAL A 92 16.18 -16.34 19.28
CA VAL A 92 16.04 -16.01 17.85
C VAL A 92 14.62 -16.21 17.32
N ASN A 93 13.87 -17.14 17.87
CA ASN A 93 12.48 -17.40 17.48
C ASN A 93 11.47 -16.40 18.08
N GLN A 94 11.89 -15.55 19.03
CA GLN A 94 11.05 -14.56 19.69
C GLN A 94 11.25 -13.15 19.14
N ILE A 95 11.94 -13.00 18.03
CA ILE A 95 12.16 -11.70 17.38
C ILE A 95 10.84 -11.21 16.77
N GLY A 96 10.59 -9.91 16.85
CA GLY A 96 9.44 -9.24 16.25
C GLY A 96 8.41 -8.77 17.28
N PRO A 97 7.14 -9.21 17.20
CA PRO A 97 6.08 -8.69 18.10
C PRO A 97 6.36 -8.87 19.59
N GLN A 98 7.20 -9.84 19.97
CA GLN A 98 7.55 -10.09 21.36
C GLN A 98 8.28 -8.92 22.01
N TYR A 99 9.11 -8.18 21.26
CA TYR A 99 9.78 -6.97 21.76
C TYR A 99 8.76 -5.89 22.11
N THR A 100 7.74 -5.72 21.26
CA THR A 100 6.66 -4.77 21.50
C THR A 100 5.81 -5.18 22.70
N ILE A 101 5.49 -6.47 22.83
CA ILE A 101 4.75 -7.02 23.99
C ILE A 101 5.52 -6.77 25.27
N ALA A 102 6.82 -7.08 25.28
CA ALA A 102 7.68 -6.86 26.45
C ALA A 102 7.76 -5.37 26.81
N GLY A 103 7.97 -4.50 25.83
CA GLY A 103 8.02 -3.06 26.05
C GLY A 103 6.73 -2.50 26.65
N ILE A 104 5.56 -2.93 26.17
CA ILE A 104 4.27 -2.52 26.76
C ILE A 104 4.09 -3.08 28.16
N ASN A 105 4.49 -4.32 28.39
CA ASN A 105 4.38 -4.95 29.71
C ASN A 105 5.27 -4.31 30.79
N THR A 106 6.34 -3.59 30.43
CA THR A 106 7.11 -2.79 31.39
C THR A 106 6.33 -1.59 31.92
N LEU A 107 5.41 -1.05 31.11
CA LEU A 107 4.58 0.10 31.45
C LEU A 107 3.27 -0.35 32.12
N ILE A 108 2.62 -1.34 31.53
CA ILE A 108 1.31 -1.89 32.00
C ILE A 108 1.42 -3.42 32.04
N PRO A 109 1.75 -4.01 33.19
CA PRO A 109 1.93 -5.46 33.32
C PRO A 109 0.70 -6.24 32.89
N GLY A 110 0.92 -7.26 32.03
CA GLY A 110 -0.16 -8.16 31.54
C GLY A 110 -1.00 -7.62 30.40
N PHE A 111 -0.90 -6.34 30.05
CA PHE A 111 -1.71 -5.73 28.96
C PHE A 111 -1.10 -5.94 27.57
N GLY A 112 0.24 -5.98 27.48
CA GLY A 112 0.95 -5.99 26.20
C GLY A 112 0.56 -7.13 25.26
N GLY A 113 0.39 -8.34 25.81
CA GLY A 113 0.01 -9.52 25.02
C GLY A 113 -1.38 -9.36 24.37
N ALA A 114 -2.38 -9.00 25.14
CA ALA A 114 -3.74 -8.83 24.63
C ALA A 114 -3.82 -7.68 23.60
N PHE A 115 -3.23 -6.54 23.94
CA PHE A 115 -3.23 -5.36 23.06
C PHE A 115 -2.56 -5.65 21.70
N VAL A 116 -1.34 -6.19 21.71
CA VAL A 116 -0.61 -6.48 20.48
C VAL A 116 -1.31 -7.55 19.64
N THR A 117 -1.90 -8.57 20.28
CA THR A 117 -2.64 -9.62 19.56
C THR A 117 -3.88 -9.05 18.86
N ILE A 118 -4.66 -8.22 19.53
CA ILE A 118 -5.84 -7.57 18.93
C ILE A 118 -5.41 -6.63 17.80
N ALA A 119 -4.39 -5.81 18.04
CA ALA A 119 -3.88 -4.89 17.04
C ALA A 119 -3.36 -5.63 15.79
N LEU A 120 -2.60 -6.72 15.97
CA LEU A 120 -2.11 -7.57 14.89
C LEU A 120 -3.27 -8.25 14.14
N PHE A 121 -4.30 -8.70 14.84
CA PHE A 121 -5.47 -9.29 14.18
C PHE A 121 -6.11 -8.32 13.19
N PHE A 122 -6.44 -7.10 13.64
CA PHE A 122 -7.00 -6.09 12.74
C PHE A 122 -6.04 -5.71 11.61
N PHE A 123 -4.77 -5.60 11.93
CA PHE A 123 -3.75 -5.25 10.95
C PHE A 123 -3.60 -6.31 9.85
N VAL A 124 -3.53 -7.58 10.22
CA VAL A 124 -3.44 -8.69 9.26
C VAL A 124 -4.72 -8.78 8.43
N PHE A 125 -5.89 -8.65 9.08
CA PHE A 125 -7.17 -8.70 8.37
C PHE A 125 -7.28 -7.60 7.30
N THR A 126 -6.98 -6.36 7.65
CA THR A 126 -7.02 -5.24 6.70
C THR A 126 -5.98 -5.39 5.59
N THR A 127 -4.80 -5.91 5.90
CA THR A 127 -3.74 -6.16 4.92
C THR A 127 -4.15 -7.25 3.92
N LEU A 128 -4.74 -8.35 4.38
CA LEU A 128 -5.25 -9.40 3.51
C LEU A 128 -6.33 -8.89 2.56
N MET A 129 -7.28 -8.09 3.07
CA MET A 129 -8.31 -7.47 2.22
C MET A 129 -7.70 -6.57 1.14
N ALA A 130 -6.70 -5.79 1.50
CA ALA A 130 -6.02 -4.89 0.58
C ALA A 130 -5.27 -5.64 -0.53
N TYR A 131 -4.48 -6.65 -0.18
CA TYR A 131 -3.76 -7.45 -1.17
C TYR A 131 -4.69 -8.26 -2.07
N TYR A 132 -5.80 -8.78 -1.51
CA TYR A 132 -6.82 -9.42 -2.33
C TYR A 132 -7.40 -8.46 -3.36
N TYR A 133 -7.78 -7.25 -2.94
CA TYR A 133 -8.29 -6.21 -3.84
C TYR A 133 -7.31 -5.85 -4.96
N ILE A 134 -6.03 -5.67 -4.63
CA ILE A 134 -4.99 -5.40 -5.62
C ILE A 134 -4.87 -6.55 -6.62
N ALA A 135 -4.87 -7.80 -6.13
CA ALA A 135 -4.78 -8.97 -6.99
C ALA A 135 -6.00 -9.08 -7.93
N GLU A 136 -7.21 -8.83 -7.41
CA GLU A 136 -8.47 -8.85 -8.17
C GLU A 136 -8.46 -7.80 -9.29
N VAL A 137 -8.07 -6.57 -8.97
CA VAL A 137 -8.00 -5.47 -9.95
C VAL A 137 -7.02 -5.80 -11.07
N ASN A 138 -5.83 -6.27 -10.72
CA ASN A 138 -4.80 -6.63 -11.70
C ASN A 138 -5.24 -7.82 -12.57
N LEU A 139 -5.78 -8.86 -11.96
CA LEU A 139 -6.28 -10.03 -12.69
C LEU A 139 -7.40 -9.63 -13.65
N THR A 140 -8.37 -8.86 -13.18
CA THR A 140 -9.49 -8.39 -14.00
C THR A 140 -9.01 -7.56 -15.19
N TYR A 141 -8.01 -6.71 -14.99
CA TYR A 141 -7.40 -5.94 -16.07
C TYR A 141 -6.74 -6.84 -17.12
N ILE A 142 -5.91 -7.80 -16.68
CA ILE A 142 -5.21 -8.73 -17.57
C ILE A 142 -6.21 -9.58 -18.35
N VAL A 143 -7.19 -10.16 -17.65
CA VAL A 143 -8.22 -11.02 -18.28
C VAL A 143 -9.02 -10.25 -19.31
N LYS A 144 -9.47 -9.03 -19.01
CA LYS A 144 -10.21 -8.19 -19.98
C LYS A 144 -9.36 -7.86 -21.20
N LYS A 145 -8.07 -7.61 -21.02
CA LYS A 145 -7.16 -7.30 -22.13
C LYS A 145 -6.92 -8.50 -23.03
N VAL A 146 -6.78 -9.70 -22.46
CA VAL A 146 -6.53 -10.94 -23.21
C VAL A 146 -7.80 -11.45 -23.87
N THR A 147 -8.96 -11.34 -23.21
CA THR A 147 -10.24 -11.93 -23.65
C THR A 147 -11.11 -10.94 -24.46
N GLY A 148 -10.57 -9.76 -24.81
CA GLY A 148 -11.33 -8.78 -25.62
C GLY A 148 -12.53 -8.15 -24.88
N GLY A 149 -12.43 -7.97 -23.55
CA GLY A 149 -13.41 -7.23 -22.74
C GLY A 149 -14.36 -8.08 -21.89
N LYS A 150 -14.31 -9.42 -21.99
CA LYS A 150 -15.15 -10.30 -21.15
C LYS A 150 -14.47 -10.54 -19.79
N SER A 151 -15.19 -10.26 -18.71
CA SER A 151 -14.78 -10.69 -17.35
C SER A 151 -15.13 -12.17 -17.19
N SER A 152 -14.17 -12.97 -16.71
CA SER A 152 -14.37 -14.40 -16.45
C SER A 152 -14.52 -14.63 -14.95
N LYS A 153 -15.73 -14.96 -14.49
CA LYS A 153 -15.98 -15.35 -13.09
C LYS A 153 -15.13 -16.53 -12.66
N ILE A 154 -14.75 -17.40 -13.59
CA ILE A 154 -13.87 -18.54 -13.32
C ILE A 154 -12.50 -18.06 -12.84
N CYS A 155 -11.95 -17.02 -13.46
CA CYS A 155 -10.65 -16.45 -13.04
C CYS A 155 -10.73 -15.84 -11.64
N GLU A 156 -11.85 -15.22 -11.28
CA GLU A 156 -12.07 -14.68 -9.93
C GLU A 156 -12.12 -15.82 -8.89
N TYR A 157 -12.83 -16.92 -9.15
CA TYR A 157 -12.85 -18.08 -8.26
C TYR A 157 -11.46 -18.74 -8.12
N ILE A 158 -10.71 -18.86 -9.20
CA ILE A 158 -9.33 -19.38 -9.16
C ILE A 158 -8.46 -18.46 -8.29
N LEU A 159 -8.59 -17.14 -8.42
CA LEU A 159 -7.85 -16.17 -7.59
C LEU A 159 -8.14 -16.39 -6.10
N VAL A 160 -9.42 -16.49 -5.72
CA VAL A 160 -9.82 -16.74 -4.33
C VAL A 160 -9.21 -18.03 -3.82
N LEU A 161 -9.28 -19.10 -4.61
CA LEU A 161 -8.75 -20.41 -4.21
C LEU A 161 -7.22 -20.36 -4.02
N VAL A 162 -6.51 -19.74 -4.94
CA VAL A 162 -5.05 -19.56 -4.83
C VAL A 162 -4.70 -18.69 -3.62
N PHE A 163 -5.45 -17.61 -3.39
CA PHE A 163 -5.22 -16.71 -2.26
C PHE A 163 -5.42 -17.43 -0.93
N LEU A 164 -6.49 -18.21 -0.77
CA LEU A 164 -6.74 -19.02 0.42
C LEU A 164 -5.67 -20.11 0.62
N ALA A 165 -5.25 -20.76 -0.46
CA ALA A 165 -4.17 -21.75 -0.40
C ALA A 165 -2.84 -21.13 0.06
N MET A 166 -2.52 -19.91 -0.37
CA MET A 166 -1.32 -19.20 0.07
C MET A 166 -1.40 -18.77 1.53
N ILE A 167 -2.57 -18.35 2.01
CA ILE A 167 -2.77 -18.06 3.44
C ILE A 167 -2.58 -19.32 4.28
N ALA A 168 -3.19 -20.43 3.88
CA ALA A 168 -3.04 -21.71 4.58
C ALA A 168 -1.57 -22.21 4.56
N PHE A 169 -0.90 -22.07 3.43
CA PHE A 169 0.53 -22.38 3.32
C PHE A 169 1.38 -21.54 4.29
N GLY A 170 1.14 -20.21 4.34
CA GLY A 170 1.85 -19.31 5.24
C GLY A 170 1.58 -19.60 6.72
N ALA A 171 0.38 -20.07 7.08
CA ALA A 171 0.03 -20.44 8.44
C ALA A 171 0.72 -21.72 8.92
N VAL A 172 1.00 -22.66 8.00
CA VAL A 172 1.61 -23.97 8.34
C VAL A 172 3.14 -23.93 8.29
N LYS A 173 3.71 -23.07 7.41
CA LYS A 173 5.17 -23.00 7.22
C LYS A 173 5.84 -22.09 8.23
N SER A 174 7.17 -22.25 8.37
CA SER A 174 7.96 -21.38 9.26
C SER A 174 7.91 -19.93 8.80
N ALA A 175 7.84 -19.01 9.76
CA ALA A 175 7.86 -17.58 9.49
C ALA A 175 9.06 -17.13 8.64
N ASN A 176 10.22 -17.75 8.85
CA ASN A 176 11.44 -17.44 8.09
C ASN A 176 11.29 -17.71 6.59
N LEU A 177 10.65 -18.83 6.21
CA LEU A 177 10.39 -19.13 4.80
C LEU A 177 9.39 -18.14 4.19
N ALA A 178 8.32 -17.84 4.93
CA ALA A 178 7.31 -16.88 4.48
C ALA A 178 7.91 -15.47 4.26
N TRP A 179 8.77 -15.01 5.18
CA TRP A 179 9.47 -13.73 5.03
C TRP A 179 10.39 -13.70 3.81
N LYS A 180 11.22 -14.74 3.61
CA LYS A 180 12.10 -14.80 2.43
C LYS A 180 11.35 -14.80 1.11
N MET A 181 10.23 -15.53 1.03
CA MET A 181 9.37 -15.50 -0.16
C MET A 181 8.73 -14.14 -0.37
N GLY A 182 8.29 -13.50 0.73
CA GLY A 182 7.74 -12.15 0.71
C GLY A 182 8.76 -11.12 0.20
N ASP A 183 9.99 -11.16 0.70
CA ASP A 183 11.06 -10.25 0.29
C ASP A 183 11.39 -10.36 -1.20
N ILE A 184 11.43 -11.57 -1.74
CA ILE A 184 11.63 -11.80 -3.18
C ILE A 184 10.48 -11.19 -3.98
N GLY A 185 9.24 -11.46 -3.58
CA GLY A 185 8.05 -10.93 -4.27
C GLY A 185 7.99 -9.41 -4.25
N VAL A 186 8.25 -8.82 -3.10
CA VAL A 186 8.32 -7.37 -2.91
C VAL A 186 9.46 -6.75 -3.72
N GLY A 187 10.63 -7.38 -3.73
CA GLY A 187 11.77 -6.93 -4.54
C GLY A 187 11.44 -6.92 -6.04
N MET A 188 10.82 -7.96 -6.56
CA MET A 188 10.38 -8.00 -7.96
C MET A 188 9.36 -6.91 -8.28
N MET A 189 8.39 -6.70 -7.39
CA MET A 189 7.38 -5.65 -7.55
C MET A 189 8.01 -4.25 -7.53
N ALA A 190 8.97 -4.00 -6.64
CA ALA A 190 9.69 -2.73 -6.56
C ALA A 190 10.47 -2.42 -7.85
N TRP A 191 11.15 -3.41 -8.43
CA TRP A 191 11.85 -3.25 -9.70
C TRP A 191 10.92 -2.86 -10.84
N LEU A 192 9.79 -3.56 -10.99
CA LEU A 192 8.80 -3.23 -12.01
C LEU A 192 8.23 -1.81 -11.81
N ASN A 193 8.01 -1.42 -10.57
CA ASN A 193 7.50 -0.09 -10.25
C ASN A 193 8.53 1.02 -10.56
N ILE A 194 9.81 0.80 -10.25
CA ILE A 194 10.88 1.76 -10.60
C ILE A 194 10.94 1.99 -12.12
N ILE A 195 10.89 0.92 -12.90
CA ILE A 195 10.86 1.03 -14.37
C ILE A 195 9.64 1.84 -14.83
N ALA A 196 8.47 1.54 -14.28
CA ALA A 196 7.23 2.26 -14.60
C ALA A 196 7.32 3.75 -14.24
N ILE A 197 7.89 4.10 -13.08
CA ILE A 197 8.10 5.48 -12.64
C ILE A 197 9.03 6.21 -13.60
N LEU A 198 10.15 5.60 -14.01
CA LEU A 198 11.10 6.20 -14.94
C LEU A 198 10.45 6.49 -16.31
N VAL A 199 9.68 5.55 -16.83
CA VAL A 199 8.98 5.71 -18.11
C VAL A 199 7.90 6.79 -18.03
N LEU A 200 7.18 6.86 -16.91
CA LEU A 200 6.06 7.80 -16.71
C LEU A 200 6.49 9.15 -16.12
N SER A 201 7.76 9.34 -15.77
CA SER A 201 8.27 10.53 -15.09
C SER A 201 7.86 11.84 -15.78
N ASN A 202 7.96 11.89 -17.12
CA ASN A 202 7.56 13.06 -17.89
C ASN A 202 6.05 13.35 -17.77
N THR A 203 5.22 12.32 -17.79
CA THR A 203 3.76 12.46 -17.62
C THR A 203 3.43 12.95 -16.20
N VAL A 204 4.10 12.42 -15.20
CA VAL A 204 3.95 12.84 -13.79
C VAL A 204 4.32 14.30 -13.61
N MET A 205 5.44 14.74 -14.21
CA MET A 205 5.88 16.14 -14.16
C MET A 205 4.89 17.09 -14.85
N LYS A 206 4.28 16.68 -15.95
CA LYS A 206 3.22 17.47 -16.59
C LYS A 206 2.01 17.64 -15.67
N CYS A 207 1.54 16.55 -15.04
CA CYS A 207 0.45 16.62 -14.08
C CYS A 207 0.80 17.52 -12.87
N PHE A 208 2.01 17.40 -12.35
CA PHE A 208 2.49 18.21 -11.24
C PHE A 208 2.51 19.71 -11.59
N ASN A 209 3.10 20.05 -12.72
CA ASN A 209 3.20 21.45 -13.20
C ASN A 209 1.83 22.05 -13.48
N ASP A 210 0.88 21.25 -13.97
CA ASP A 210 -0.50 21.70 -14.18
C ASP A 210 -1.19 22.02 -12.84
N TYR A 211 -1.07 21.11 -11.87
CA TYR A 211 -1.58 21.32 -10.53
C TYR A 211 -0.99 22.59 -9.88
N GLU A 212 0.33 22.76 -9.95
CA GLU A 212 1.01 23.93 -9.41
C GLU A 212 0.58 25.22 -10.10
N ARG A 213 0.38 25.18 -11.43
CA ARG A 213 -0.10 26.32 -12.21
C ARG A 213 -1.49 26.76 -11.75
N GLN A 214 -2.44 25.82 -11.57
CA GLN A 214 -3.78 26.09 -11.11
C GLN A 214 -3.78 26.63 -9.68
N LEU A 215 -2.94 26.08 -8.81
CA LEU A 215 -2.78 26.57 -7.43
C LEU A 215 -2.24 28.00 -7.37
N LYS A 216 -1.22 28.30 -8.19
CA LYS A 216 -0.66 29.68 -8.32
C LYS A 216 -1.64 30.68 -8.92
N ALA A 217 -2.58 30.22 -9.72
CA ALA A 217 -3.68 31.04 -10.23
C ALA A 217 -4.77 31.35 -9.18
N GLY A 218 -4.62 30.82 -7.96
CA GLY A 218 -5.55 31.06 -6.86
C GLY A 218 -6.82 30.20 -6.90
N ILE A 219 -6.85 29.15 -7.72
CA ILE A 219 -7.99 28.23 -7.79
C ILE A 219 -8.03 27.39 -6.50
N PRO A 220 -9.16 27.34 -5.78
CA PRO A 220 -9.31 26.49 -4.61
C PRO A 220 -9.01 25.02 -4.94
N THR A 221 -8.37 24.28 -4.03
CA THR A 221 -8.00 22.87 -4.23
C THR A 221 -9.17 21.96 -4.56
N THR A 222 -10.38 22.34 -4.15
CA THR A 222 -11.64 21.63 -4.44
C THR A 222 -12.12 21.82 -5.88
N GLU A 223 -11.70 22.90 -6.53
CA GLU A 223 -12.12 23.27 -7.89
C GLU A 223 -11.04 22.99 -8.94
N ILE A 224 -9.84 22.57 -8.52
CA ILE A 224 -8.77 22.16 -9.43
C ILE A 224 -9.26 20.96 -10.25
N THR A 225 -9.16 21.05 -11.57
CA THR A 225 -9.58 20.02 -12.50
C THR A 225 -8.39 19.51 -13.31
N PHE A 226 -8.54 18.31 -13.87
CA PHE A 226 -7.51 17.71 -14.69
C PHE A 226 -8.04 17.41 -16.09
N ASP A 227 -7.41 18.02 -17.08
CA ASP A 227 -7.65 17.76 -18.50
C ASP A 227 -6.44 17.14 -19.17
N PRO A 228 -6.44 15.82 -19.41
CA PRO A 228 -5.31 15.13 -20.04
C PRO A 228 -5.08 15.54 -21.49
N VAL A 229 -6.12 15.98 -22.19
CA VAL A 229 -6.02 16.35 -23.62
C VAL A 229 -5.22 17.62 -23.79
N SER A 230 -5.49 18.64 -22.97
CA SER A 230 -4.74 19.92 -23.00
C SER A 230 -3.25 19.73 -22.66
N LEU A 231 -2.90 18.72 -21.86
CA LEU A 231 -1.53 18.39 -21.47
C LEU A 231 -0.82 17.45 -22.46
N GLY A 232 -1.52 17.01 -23.51
CA GLY A 232 -1.00 16.06 -24.48
C GLY A 232 -0.72 14.67 -23.87
N ILE A 233 -1.49 14.27 -22.86
CA ILE A 233 -1.41 12.96 -22.21
C ILE A 233 -2.41 12.03 -22.90
N LYS A 234 -1.91 10.96 -23.51
CA LYS A 234 -2.73 10.00 -24.24
C LYS A 234 -3.00 8.75 -23.42
N GLY A 235 -4.21 8.19 -23.56
CA GLY A 235 -4.61 6.93 -22.91
C GLY A 235 -5.07 7.09 -21.48
N ALA A 236 -5.44 8.31 -21.07
CA ALA A 236 -6.09 8.63 -19.82
C ALA A 236 -7.61 8.49 -19.94
N THR A 237 -8.10 7.35 -20.43
CA THR A 237 -9.49 7.13 -20.87
C THR A 237 -10.54 7.58 -19.85
N PHE A 238 -10.33 7.29 -18.56
CA PHE A 238 -11.24 7.73 -17.51
C PHE A 238 -11.35 9.27 -17.43
N TRP A 239 -10.21 9.95 -17.52
CA TRP A 239 -10.16 11.41 -17.43
C TRP A 239 -10.64 12.07 -18.72
N GLU A 240 -10.38 11.45 -19.86
CA GLU A 240 -10.90 11.87 -21.17
C GLU A 240 -12.43 11.80 -21.18
N GLU A 241 -13.02 10.70 -20.68
CA GLU A 241 -14.48 10.55 -20.52
C GLU A 241 -15.07 11.55 -19.51
N LYS A 242 -14.39 11.78 -18.38
CA LYS A 242 -14.82 12.75 -17.36
C LYS A 242 -14.82 14.19 -17.88
N ALA A 243 -13.77 14.58 -18.61
CA ALA A 243 -13.67 15.90 -19.23
C ALA A 243 -14.74 16.10 -20.30
N ALA A 244 -15.06 15.07 -21.09
CA ALA A 244 -16.13 15.11 -22.09
C ALA A 244 -17.54 15.24 -21.47
N GLN A 245 -17.77 14.62 -20.29
CA GLN A 245 -19.03 14.73 -19.56
C GLN A 245 -19.20 16.09 -18.89
N GLY A 246 -18.13 16.69 -18.34
CA GLY A 246 -18.15 18.02 -17.76
C GLY A 246 -18.51 19.11 -18.79
N ASN A 247 -18.02 19.00 -20.02
CA ASN A 247 -18.33 19.91 -21.11
C ASN A 247 -19.79 19.82 -21.61
N ASN A 248 -20.50 18.73 -21.32
CA ASN A 248 -21.92 18.55 -21.69
C ASN A 248 -22.92 19.00 -20.63
N SER A 249 -22.46 19.21 -19.38
CA SER A 249 -23.32 19.69 -18.29
C SER A 249 -23.42 21.22 -18.22
N ASP A 250 -22.54 21.94 -18.94
CA ASP A 250 -22.52 23.40 -19.02
C ASP A 250 -23.19 23.95 -20.30
N LYS A 251 -23.88 23.09 -21.07
CA LYS A 251 -24.76 23.48 -22.18
C LYS A 251 -26.21 23.19 -21.86
#